data_f5c7a86a6f5c70438daa512a74cc971c
#
_entry.id   f5c7a86a6f5c70438daa512a74cc971c
#
_cell.length_a   1.000
_cell.length_b   1.000
_cell.length_c   1.000
_cell.angle_alpha   90.00
_cell.angle_beta   90.00
_cell.angle_gamma   90.00
#
_symmetry.space_group_name_H-M   'P 1'
#
loop_
_entity.id
_entity.type
_entity.pdbx_description
1 polymer ?
#
loop_
_entity_poly.entity_id
_entity_poly.type
_entity_poly.pdbx_seq_one_letter_code
_entity_poly.pdbx_strand_id
1 'polypeptide(L)'
;MDGFRKLLIPLDGSHLAEAVLPVARVMAERLHANVSLLHVMEEAPPEKIHGESHLANTMEAVRYLDRIAERCSYQDAIVETHVHPNKERDVVASIIQHAGEFAADLVLITTHGRGGVRDLLVGSIALQVLRRGTLPVLLVKPTAEGGPPPFEGRRMLVPLDGMPRHDGAVLPVLTGLARPLGAEVRLLVVVPTRDTVAGDQAAIARLMPGATRVALEMEEEAAREYLARIEGDLSKVGVKVTAEVRRGDPVATVVERSGTLAADLIVMSTHAKAGLDAFWSGSIGARLLSRIHQPLLLSKARE
;
A
#
# COMPACT_ATOMS: atom_id res chain seq x y z
N MET A 1 4.23 1.63 18.12
CA MET A 1 3.32 0.53 17.71
C MET A 1 4.01 -0.76 18.04
N ASP A 2 3.35 -1.65 18.75
CA ASP A 2 3.91 -2.97 19.15
C ASP A 2 3.92 -4.01 18.01
N GLY A 3 3.96 -3.58 16.77
CA GLY A 3 3.89 -4.42 15.58
C GLY A 3 2.44 -4.65 15.11
N PHE A 4 2.32 -5.26 13.94
CA PHE A 4 1.03 -5.68 13.36
C PHE A 4 0.67 -7.06 13.90
N ARG A 5 -0.50 -7.18 14.55
CA ARG A 5 -0.96 -8.40 15.21
C ARG A 5 -2.23 -8.97 14.61
N LYS A 6 -2.99 -8.16 13.90
CA LYS A 6 -4.25 -8.58 13.29
C LYS A 6 -4.43 -8.00 11.88
N LEU A 7 -4.51 -8.88 10.92
CA LEU A 7 -4.66 -8.56 9.50
C LEU A 7 -6.12 -8.76 9.10
N LEU A 8 -6.73 -7.77 8.44
CA LEU A 8 -8.06 -7.90 7.86
C LEU A 8 -7.95 -8.06 6.35
N ILE A 9 -8.59 -9.07 5.80
CA ILE A 9 -8.58 -9.40 4.37
C ILE A 9 -10.01 -9.46 3.85
N PRO A 10 -10.53 -8.38 3.24
CA PRO A 10 -11.79 -8.41 2.54
C PRO A 10 -11.68 -9.21 1.24
N LEU A 11 -12.60 -10.15 1.02
CA LEU A 11 -12.65 -11.01 -0.17
C LEU A 11 -14.04 -10.92 -0.80
N ASP A 12 -14.10 -10.78 -2.12
CA ASP A 12 -15.35 -10.65 -2.89
C ASP A 12 -15.82 -11.95 -3.54
N GLY A 13 -15.10 -13.06 -3.31
CA GLY A 13 -15.38 -14.37 -3.88
C GLY A 13 -14.64 -14.67 -5.18
N SER A 14 -13.93 -13.72 -5.77
CA SER A 14 -13.18 -13.92 -7.01
C SER A 14 -11.77 -14.45 -6.79
N HIS A 15 -11.24 -15.19 -7.76
CA HIS A 15 -9.83 -15.61 -7.76
C HIS A 15 -8.84 -14.43 -7.77
N LEU A 16 -9.23 -13.31 -8.37
CA LEU A 16 -8.41 -12.11 -8.34
C LEU A 16 -8.26 -11.54 -6.93
N ALA A 17 -9.32 -11.60 -6.11
CA ALA A 17 -9.23 -11.21 -4.70
C ALA A 17 -8.30 -12.15 -3.91
N GLU A 18 -8.24 -13.43 -4.28
CA GLU A 18 -7.38 -14.41 -3.61
C GLU A 18 -5.88 -14.17 -3.86
N ALA A 19 -5.48 -13.35 -4.84
CA ALA A 19 -4.07 -13.02 -5.08
C ALA A 19 -3.38 -12.33 -3.88
N VAL A 20 -4.14 -11.81 -2.91
CA VAL A 20 -3.63 -11.26 -1.66
C VAL A 20 -3.14 -12.34 -0.68
N LEU A 21 -3.67 -13.57 -0.76
CA LEU A 21 -3.47 -14.62 0.25
C LEU A 21 -2.00 -15.05 0.44
N PRO A 22 -1.19 -15.25 -0.62
CA PRO A 22 0.23 -15.57 -0.43
C PRO A 22 1.02 -14.45 0.25
N VAL A 23 0.68 -13.18 -0.03
CA VAL A 23 1.27 -12.02 0.66
C VAL A 23 0.84 -12.02 2.13
N ALA A 24 -0.44 -12.25 2.40
CA ALA A 24 -0.99 -12.35 3.74
C ALA A 24 -0.34 -13.47 4.55
N ARG A 25 -0.06 -14.61 3.92
CA ARG A 25 0.64 -15.73 4.55
C ARG A 25 2.02 -15.31 5.08
N VAL A 26 2.85 -14.73 4.22
CA VAL A 26 4.20 -14.28 4.62
C VAL A 26 4.11 -13.26 5.76
N MET A 27 3.14 -12.33 5.67
CA MET A 27 2.92 -11.34 6.72
C MET A 27 2.47 -11.98 8.03
N ALA A 28 1.47 -12.86 8.00
CA ALA A 28 0.93 -13.53 9.17
C ALA A 28 2.00 -14.37 9.89
N GLU A 29 2.72 -15.21 9.14
CA GLU A 29 3.75 -16.10 9.70
C GLU A 29 4.91 -15.31 10.33
N ARG A 30 5.41 -14.27 9.66
CA ARG A 30 6.57 -13.52 10.14
C ARG A 30 6.26 -12.48 11.22
N LEU A 31 5.05 -11.92 11.20
CA LEU A 31 4.60 -10.97 12.20
C LEU A 31 3.95 -11.66 13.41
N HIS A 32 3.72 -12.98 13.34
CA HIS A 32 2.89 -13.73 14.28
C HIS A 32 1.53 -13.05 14.45
N ALA A 33 0.90 -12.70 13.33
CA ALA A 33 -0.35 -11.96 13.27
C ALA A 33 -1.51 -12.88 12.92
N ASN A 34 -2.64 -12.71 13.61
CA ASN A 34 -3.88 -13.38 13.27
C ASN A 34 -4.50 -12.77 12.02
N VAL A 35 -5.30 -13.54 11.31
CA VAL A 35 -5.96 -13.15 10.08
C VAL A 35 -7.47 -13.23 10.23
N SER A 36 -8.17 -12.17 9.85
CA SER A 36 -9.63 -12.15 9.73
C SER A 36 -9.99 -12.05 8.24
N LEU A 37 -10.59 -13.10 7.69
CA LEU A 37 -11.16 -13.11 6.35
C LEU A 37 -12.58 -12.55 6.43
N LEU A 38 -12.88 -11.54 5.65
CA LEU A 38 -14.19 -10.87 5.66
C LEU A 38 -14.85 -10.93 4.29
N HIS A 39 -16.11 -11.33 4.25
CA HIS A 39 -16.99 -11.09 3.11
C HIS A 39 -18.20 -10.24 3.53
N VAL A 40 -18.51 -9.21 2.76
CA VAL A 40 -19.66 -8.34 2.98
C VAL A 40 -20.70 -8.63 1.90
N MET A 41 -21.91 -9.03 2.31
CA MET A 41 -23.02 -9.26 1.40
C MET A 41 -23.50 -7.93 0.82
N GLU A 42 -23.51 -7.81 -0.52
CA GLU A 42 -24.00 -6.62 -1.21
C GLU A 42 -25.52 -6.64 -1.39
N GLU A 43 -26.19 -5.47 -1.30
CA GLU A 43 -27.64 -5.36 -1.53
C GLU A 43 -28.01 -5.64 -2.99
N ALA A 44 -27.20 -5.17 -3.92
CA ALA A 44 -27.39 -5.35 -5.35
C ALA A 44 -26.07 -5.83 -6.00
N PRO A 45 -25.67 -7.09 -5.73
CA PRO A 45 -24.45 -7.62 -6.30
C PRO A 45 -24.55 -7.74 -7.82
N PRO A 46 -23.48 -7.53 -8.57
CA PRO A 46 -23.46 -7.87 -9.99
C PRO A 46 -23.58 -9.38 -10.17
N GLU A 47 -24.18 -9.83 -11.27
CA GLU A 47 -24.28 -11.28 -11.57
C GLU A 47 -22.87 -11.92 -11.64
N LYS A 48 -21.90 -11.17 -12.14
CA LYS A 48 -20.51 -11.62 -12.26
C LYS A 48 -19.55 -10.56 -11.73
N ILE A 49 -18.53 -11.04 -11.01
CA ILE A 49 -17.38 -10.26 -10.61
C ILE A 49 -16.13 -10.88 -11.26
N HIS A 50 -15.39 -10.09 -12.03
CA HIS A 50 -14.19 -10.54 -12.78
C HIS A 50 -14.41 -11.77 -13.66
N GLY A 51 -15.63 -11.92 -14.21
CA GLY A 51 -16.01 -13.08 -15.05
C GLY A 51 -16.51 -14.29 -14.29
N GLU A 52 -16.43 -14.30 -12.97
CA GLU A 52 -16.92 -15.36 -12.09
C GLU A 52 -18.29 -15.02 -11.51
N SER A 53 -19.08 -16.03 -11.12
CA SER A 53 -20.37 -15.82 -10.47
C SER A 53 -20.17 -15.20 -9.10
N HIS A 54 -20.89 -14.10 -8.82
CA HIS A 54 -20.88 -13.49 -7.51
C HIS A 54 -21.52 -14.42 -6.46
N LEU A 55 -21.04 -14.33 -5.20
CA LEU A 55 -21.65 -15.08 -4.09
C LEU A 55 -23.08 -14.55 -3.84
N ALA A 56 -24.05 -15.42 -4.06
CA ALA A 56 -25.46 -15.01 -4.10
C ALA A 56 -26.13 -14.96 -2.71
N ASN A 57 -25.59 -15.72 -1.74
CA ASN A 57 -26.18 -15.82 -0.40
C ASN A 57 -25.12 -16.11 0.66
N THR A 58 -25.52 -15.86 1.92
CA THR A 58 -24.63 -16.02 3.10
C THR A 58 -24.03 -17.41 3.21
N MET A 59 -24.76 -18.46 2.86
CA MET A 59 -24.27 -19.85 2.96
C MET A 59 -23.13 -20.11 1.97
N GLU A 60 -23.22 -19.59 0.74
CA GLU A 60 -22.15 -19.65 -0.26
C GLU A 60 -20.93 -18.87 0.21
N ALA A 61 -21.14 -17.68 0.78
CA ALA A 61 -20.05 -16.85 1.32
C ALA A 61 -19.33 -17.55 2.50
N VAL A 62 -20.07 -18.17 3.40
CA VAL A 62 -19.48 -18.96 4.51
C VAL A 62 -18.65 -20.10 3.95
N ARG A 63 -19.22 -20.93 3.07
CA ARG A 63 -18.48 -22.05 2.45
C ARG A 63 -17.25 -21.60 1.67
N TYR A 64 -17.32 -20.44 1.04
CA TYR A 64 -16.17 -19.85 0.35
C TYR A 64 -15.07 -19.49 1.34
N LEU A 65 -15.39 -18.71 2.39
CA LEU A 65 -14.40 -18.30 3.38
C LEU A 65 -13.81 -19.50 4.14
N ASP A 66 -14.62 -20.52 4.48
CA ASP A 66 -14.13 -21.71 5.17
C ASP A 66 -13.11 -22.48 4.30
N ARG A 67 -13.38 -22.64 2.99
CA ARG A 67 -12.41 -23.23 2.06
C ARG A 67 -11.12 -22.41 1.95
N ILE A 68 -11.23 -21.07 1.98
CA ILE A 68 -10.05 -20.21 2.00
C ILE A 68 -9.29 -20.39 3.31
N ALA A 69 -9.97 -20.41 4.46
CA ALA A 69 -9.35 -20.59 5.77
C ALA A 69 -8.60 -21.93 5.88
N GLU A 70 -9.19 -23.01 5.36
CA GLU A 70 -8.53 -24.34 5.29
C GLU A 70 -7.23 -24.30 4.49
N ARG A 71 -7.21 -23.56 3.36
CA ARG A 71 -6.01 -23.36 2.54
C ARG A 71 -4.99 -22.42 3.20
N CYS A 72 -5.46 -21.56 4.09
CA CYS A 72 -4.69 -20.55 4.81
C CYS A 72 -4.23 -21.03 6.20
N SER A 73 -4.03 -22.35 6.42
CA SER A 73 -3.41 -22.86 7.65
C SER A 73 -1.99 -22.31 7.78
N TYR A 74 -1.87 -21.14 8.38
CA TYR A 74 -0.60 -20.46 8.62
C TYR A 74 0.00 -20.96 9.94
N GLN A 75 1.30 -21.17 9.96
CA GLN A 75 1.98 -21.63 11.18
C GLN A 75 1.85 -20.55 12.27
N ASP A 76 1.35 -20.94 13.44
CA ASP A 76 1.19 -20.09 14.63
C ASP A 76 0.24 -18.88 14.48
N ALA A 77 -0.61 -18.83 13.44
CA ALA A 77 -1.58 -17.77 13.25
C ALA A 77 -3.02 -18.32 13.24
N ILE A 78 -3.91 -17.64 13.94
CA ILE A 78 -5.34 -17.95 13.93
C ILE A 78 -5.94 -17.29 12.69
N VAL A 79 -6.68 -18.08 11.89
CA VAL A 79 -7.45 -17.59 10.76
C VAL A 79 -8.93 -17.66 11.13
N GLU A 80 -9.57 -16.51 11.24
CA GLU A 80 -11.01 -16.38 11.54
C GLU A 80 -11.76 -16.00 10.26
N THR A 81 -12.97 -16.52 10.09
CA THR A 81 -13.86 -16.17 8.98
C THR A 81 -15.06 -15.36 9.48
N HIS A 82 -15.43 -14.34 8.74
CA HIS A 82 -16.62 -13.54 9.06
C HIS A 82 -17.35 -13.18 7.77
N VAL A 83 -18.66 -13.49 7.74
CA VAL A 83 -19.58 -13.02 6.71
C VAL A 83 -20.50 -12.00 7.33
N HIS A 84 -20.48 -10.76 6.82
CA HIS A 84 -21.49 -9.77 7.18
C HIS A 84 -22.81 -10.10 6.47
N PRO A 85 -23.84 -10.60 7.21
CA PRO A 85 -25.01 -11.24 6.57
C PRO A 85 -26.02 -10.24 6.03
N ASN A 86 -26.02 -9.02 6.55
CA ASN A 86 -26.94 -7.98 6.11
C ASN A 86 -26.48 -7.44 4.75
N LYS A 87 -27.44 -7.25 3.85
CA LYS A 87 -27.16 -6.69 2.54
C LYS A 87 -26.82 -5.22 2.66
N GLU A 88 -25.56 -4.89 2.33
CA GLU A 88 -25.04 -3.54 2.47
C GLU A 88 -24.97 -2.82 1.12
N ARG A 89 -25.35 -1.54 1.14
CA ARG A 89 -25.13 -0.61 0.03
C ARG A 89 -23.70 -0.07 0.04
N ASP A 90 -23.17 0.13 1.24
CA ASP A 90 -21.83 0.70 1.45
C ASP A 90 -20.86 -0.34 2.02
N VAL A 91 -20.42 -1.24 1.14
CA VAL A 91 -19.44 -2.28 1.46
C VAL A 91 -18.17 -1.69 2.12
N VAL A 92 -17.77 -0.48 1.72
CA VAL A 92 -16.58 0.18 2.27
C VAL A 92 -16.79 0.56 3.74
N ALA A 93 -17.97 1.12 4.07
CA ALA A 93 -18.29 1.43 5.47
C ALA A 93 -18.28 0.18 6.33
N SER A 94 -18.85 -0.92 5.83
CA SER A 94 -18.87 -2.21 6.52
C SER A 94 -17.46 -2.75 6.75
N ILE A 95 -16.57 -2.71 5.74
CA ILE A 95 -15.16 -3.13 5.90
C ILE A 95 -14.46 -2.29 6.98
N ILE A 96 -14.65 -0.97 6.99
CA ILE A 96 -14.03 -0.06 7.97
C ILE A 96 -14.57 -0.32 9.38
N GLN A 97 -15.87 -0.54 9.51
CA GLN A 97 -16.51 -0.89 10.79
C GLN A 97 -15.92 -2.20 11.35
N HIS A 98 -15.87 -3.26 10.54
CA HIS A 98 -15.30 -4.54 10.97
C HIS A 98 -13.79 -4.46 11.26
N ALA A 99 -13.06 -3.59 10.56
CA ALA A 99 -11.67 -3.32 10.90
C ALA A 99 -11.52 -2.80 12.34
N GLY A 100 -12.45 -1.95 12.79
CA GLY A 100 -12.51 -1.48 14.17
C GLY A 100 -12.95 -2.56 15.15
N GLU A 101 -14.04 -3.29 14.84
CA GLU A 101 -14.61 -4.35 15.69
C GLU A 101 -13.60 -5.49 15.94
N PHE A 102 -12.85 -5.86 14.92
CA PHE A 102 -11.82 -6.88 15.02
C PHE A 102 -10.50 -6.37 15.58
N ALA A 103 -10.40 -5.07 15.87
CA ALA A 103 -9.14 -4.41 16.25
C ALA A 103 -8.01 -4.72 15.26
N ALA A 104 -8.30 -4.65 13.96
CA ALA A 104 -7.30 -4.87 12.93
C ALA A 104 -6.24 -3.76 12.94
N ASP A 105 -5.01 -4.12 12.60
CA ASP A 105 -3.87 -3.20 12.51
C ASP A 105 -3.55 -2.83 11.06
N LEU A 106 -3.91 -3.71 10.12
CA LEU A 106 -3.60 -3.59 8.71
C LEU A 106 -4.71 -4.22 7.87
N VAL A 107 -5.13 -3.54 6.81
CA VAL A 107 -6.03 -4.10 5.79
C VAL A 107 -5.19 -4.53 4.60
N LEU A 108 -5.36 -5.78 4.15
CA LEU A 108 -4.74 -6.30 2.92
C LEU A 108 -5.84 -6.47 1.87
N ILE A 109 -5.67 -5.86 0.71
CA ILE A 109 -6.68 -5.87 -0.34
C ILE A 109 -6.05 -5.87 -1.73
N THR A 110 -6.66 -6.61 -2.66
CA THR A 110 -6.22 -6.59 -4.06
C THR A 110 -6.71 -5.34 -4.79
N THR A 111 -5.86 -4.87 -5.70
CA THR A 111 -6.22 -3.80 -6.61
C THR A 111 -6.63 -4.41 -7.94
N HIS A 112 -7.92 -4.53 -8.19
CA HIS A 112 -8.44 -4.92 -9.51
C HIS A 112 -9.60 -3.99 -9.87
N GLY A 113 -9.66 -3.55 -11.13
CA GLY A 113 -10.72 -2.69 -11.62
C GLY A 113 -11.92 -3.49 -12.11
N ARG A 114 -13.11 -2.94 -11.98
CA ARG A 114 -14.30 -3.46 -12.70
C ARG A 114 -14.07 -3.29 -14.22
N GLY A 115 -13.98 -4.41 -14.94
CA GLY A 115 -14.04 -4.46 -16.40
C GLY A 115 -12.73 -4.16 -17.12
N GLY A 116 -12.41 -4.99 -18.06
CA GLY A 116 -11.24 -5.10 -18.94
C GLY A 116 -10.76 -3.88 -19.72
N VAL A 117 -10.81 -2.71 -19.17
CA VAL A 117 -10.19 -1.51 -19.70
C VAL A 117 -8.77 -1.43 -19.18
N ARG A 118 -7.82 -1.47 -20.08
CA ARG A 118 -6.36 -1.59 -19.88
C ARG A 118 -5.69 -0.47 -19.09
N ASP A 119 -6.41 0.57 -18.66
CA ASP A 119 -5.82 1.73 -18.05
C ASP A 119 -6.51 2.11 -16.74
N LEU A 120 -5.71 2.13 -15.66
CA LEU A 120 -5.88 3.02 -14.51
C LEU A 120 -7.04 2.79 -13.54
N LEU A 121 -7.33 1.58 -13.07
CA LEU A 121 -8.24 1.55 -11.93
C LEU A 121 -7.72 0.61 -10.83
N VAL A 122 -7.06 1.20 -9.84
CA VAL A 122 -7.05 0.67 -8.48
C VAL A 122 -8.52 0.44 -8.11
N GLY A 123 -8.88 -0.75 -7.64
CA GLY A 123 -10.26 -1.10 -7.33
C GLY A 123 -10.94 -0.03 -6.49
N SER A 124 -12.14 0.35 -6.87
CA SER A 124 -12.89 1.42 -6.20
C SER A 124 -13.03 1.19 -4.69
N ILE A 125 -13.12 -0.08 -4.26
CA ILE A 125 -13.21 -0.48 -2.84
C ILE A 125 -11.88 -0.21 -2.12
N ALA A 126 -10.74 -0.68 -2.66
CA ALA A 126 -9.42 -0.49 -2.05
C ALA A 126 -9.09 0.98 -1.82
N LEU A 127 -9.40 1.83 -2.81
CA LEU A 127 -9.23 3.27 -2.71
C LEU A 127 -10.13 3.92 -1.67
N GLN A 128 -11.39 3.51 -1.63
CA GLN A 128 -12.33 4.08 -0.67
C GLN A 128 -12.02 3.61 0.76
N VAL A 129 -11.55 2.36 0.96
CA VAL A 129 -11.08 1.89 2.27
C VAL A 129 -9.91 2.74 2.73
N LEU A 130 -8.91 2.98 1.85
CA LEU A 130 -7.80 3.88 2.18
C LEU A 130 -8.27 5.32 2.47
N ARG A 131 -9.20 5.85 1.67
CA ARG A 131 -9.70 7.22 1.79
C ARG A 131 -10.48 7.45 3.08
N ARG A 132 -11.39 6.54 3.41
CA ARG A 132 -12.35 6.68 4.51
C ARG A 132 -11.86 6.06 5.81
N GLY A 133 -10.98 5.04 5.72
CA GLY A 133 -10.39 4.35 6.86
C GLY A 133 -9.24 5.13 7.51
N THR A 134 -8.79 4.63 8.64
CA THR A 134 -7.66 5.19 9.42
C THR A 134 -6.46 4.24 9.48
N LEU A 135 -6.67 2.97 9.12
CA LEU A 135 -5.62 1.95 9.14
C LEU A 135 -4.72 2.03 7.91
N PRO A 136 -3.47 1.58 8.03
CA PRO A 136 -2.65 1.30 6.87
C PRO A 136 -3.32 0.26 5.96
N VAL A 137 -3.11 0.41 4.65
CA VAL A 137 -3.66 -0.52 3.65
C VAL A 137 -2.53 -1.05 2.78
N LEU A 138 -2.39 -2.37 2.72
CA LEU A 138 -1.49 -3.05 1.79
C LEU A 138 -2.26 -3.41 0.53
N LEU A 139 -1.91 -2.75 -0.55
CA LEU A 139 -2.47 -2.96 -1.87
C LEU A 139 -1.66 -4.03 -2.60
N VAL A 140 -2.31 -5.11 -3.00
CA VAL A 140 -1.69 -6.19 -3.77
C VAL A 140 -2.26 -6.17 -5.19
N LYS A 141 -1.38 -5.99 -6.17
CA LYS A 141 -1.76 -6.03 -7.59
C LYS A 141 -1.54 -7.45 -8.12
N PRO A 142 -2.58 -8.13 -8.59
CA PRO A 142 -2.41 -9.42 -9.26
C PRO A 142 -1.50 -9.30 -10.48
N THR A 143 -0.77 -10.36 -10.80
CA THR A 143 0.00 -10.44 -12.04
C THR A 143 -0.92 -10.45 -13.27
N ALA A 144 -0.35 -10.36 -14.47
CA ALA A 144 -1.14 -10.41 -15.71
C ALA A 144 -1.92 -11.73 -15.85
N GLU A 145 -1.43 -12.80 -15.25
CA GLU A 145 -2.08 -14.13 -15.20
C GLU A 145 -3.09 -14.25 -14.05
N GLY A 146 -3.32 -13.18 -13.28
CA GLY A 146 -4.24 -13.17 -12.14
C GLY A 146 -3.66 -13.75 -10.84
N GLY A 147 -2.43 -14.21 -10.86
CA GLY A 147 -1.74 -14.78 -9.71
C GLY A 147 -1.19 -13.73 -8.74
N PRO A 148 -0.62 -14.17 -7.60
CA PRO A 148 0.02 -13.27 -6.64
C PRO A 148 1.33 -12.73 -7.20
N PRO A 149 1.72 -11.48 -6.83
CA PRO A 149 3.06 -10.98 -7.11
C PRO A 149 4.09 -11.72 -6.24
N PRO A 150 5.37 -11.79 -6.66
CA PRO A 150 6.44 -12.27 -5.80
C PRO A 150 6.54 -11.40 -4.54
N PHE A 151 6.56 -12.03 -3.37
CA PHE A 151 6.62 -11.34 -2.09
C PHE A 151 7.31 -12.19 -1.03
N GLU A 152 8.38 -11.65 -0.45
CA GLU A 152 9.08 -12.24 0.69
C GLU A 152 9.14 -11.29 1.90
N GLY A 153 8.79 -10.01 1.71
CA GLY A 153 8.87 -8.97 2.72
C GLY A 153 10.29 -8.64 3.17
N ARG A 154 11.29 -8.89 2.32
CA ARG A 154 12.71 -8.74 2.68
C ARG A 154 13.35 -7.46 2.21
N ARG A 155 12.84 -6.83 1.17
CA ARG A 155 13.41 -5.62 0.55
C ARG A 155 12.34 -4.55 0.40
N MET A 156 12.42 -3.55 1.26
CA MET A 156 11.48 -2.45 1.30
C MET A 156 12.06 -1.22 0.65
N LEU A 157 11.39 -0.66 -0.34
CA LEU A 157 11.66 0.68 -0.87
C LEU A 157 10.68 1.67 -0.24
N VAL A 158 11.22 2.76 0.31
CA VAL A 158 10.45 3.77 1.04
C VAL A 158 10.69 5.14 0.43
N PRO A 159 9.88 5.52 -0.57
CA PRO A 159 9.88 6.89 -1.07
C PRO A 159 9.38 7.86 -0.01
N LEU A 160 10.18 8.89 0.27
CA LEU A 160 9.88 9.98 1.18
C LEU A 160 9.87 11.29 0.39
N ASP A 161 9.09 12.27 0.84
CA ASP A 161 9.07 13.60 0.22
C ASP A 161 10.05 14.60 0.88
N GLY A 162 10.74 14.16 1.92
CA GLY A 162 11.68 14.98 2.68
C GLY A 162 11.02 15.90 3.70
N MET A 163 9.70 15.76 3.92
CA MET A 163 8.95 16.59 4.85
C MET A 163 8.55 15.78 6.11
N PRO A 164 9.09 16.10 7.29
CA PRO A 164 8.83 15.36 8.53
C PRO A 164 7.34 15.16 8.85
N ARG A 165 6.51 16.16 8.54
CA ARG A 165 5.05 16.10 8.77
C ARG A 165 4.33 15.07 7.91
N HIS A 166 4.86 14.77 6.71
CA HIS A 166 4.27 13.80 5.79
C HIS A 166 4.84 12.41 6.05
N ASP A 167 6.14 12.33 6.25
CA ASP A 167 6.85 11.07 6.43
C ASP A 167 6.65 10.45 7.80
N GLY A 168 6.20 11.23 8.79
CA GLY A 168 5.98 10.77 10.16
C GLY A 168 5.01 9.60 10.30
N ALA A 169 4.09 9.42 9.37
CA ALA A 169 3.16 8.28 9.37
C ALA A 169 3.79 6.97 8.91
N VAL A 170 4.86 7.04 8.11
CA VAL A 170 5.54 5.85 7.56
C VAL A 170 6.49 5.23 8.59
N LEU A 171 7.15 6.02 9.40
CA LEU A 171 8.19 5.55 10.31
C LEU A 171 7.70 4.50 11.33
N PRO A 172 6.53 4.67 12.00
CA PRO A 172 5.98 3.65 12.89
C PRO A 172 5.63 2.36 12.16
N VAL A 173 5.12 2.47 10.92
CA VAL A 173 4.79 1.33 10.06
C VAL A 173 6.05 0.56 9.67
N LEU A 174 7.11 1.28 9.26
CA LEU A 174 8.40 0.68 8.97
C LEU A 174 8.98 -0.08 10.16
N THR A 175 8.97 0.54 11.33
CA THR A 175 9.49 -0.10 12.55
C THR A 175 8.70 -1.36 12.90
N GLY A 176 7.36 -1.31 12.75
CA GLY A 176 6.47 -2.45 13.02
C GLY A 176 6.60 -3.60 12.03
N LEU A 177 7.12 -3.35 10.81
CA LEU A 177 7.27 -4.35 9.77
C LEU A 177 8.71 -4.81 9.55
N ALA A 178 9.65 -3.88 9.45
CA ALA A 178 11.00 -4.19 8.97
C ALA A 178 11.74 -5.16 9.89
N ARG A 179 11.64 -4.99 11.20
CA ARG A 179 12.29 -5.88 12.16
C ARG A 179 11.73 -7.30 12.15
N PRO A 180 10.41 -7.51 12.34
CA PRO A 180 9.85 -8.87 12.31
C PRO A 180 10.06 -9.57 10.97
N LEU A 181 9.97 -8.85 9.86
CA LEU A 181 10.23 -9.40 8.54
C LEU A 181 11.72 -9.65 8.26
N GLY A 182 12.62 -9.09 9.08
CA GLY A 182 14.06 -9.12 8.83
C GLY A 182 14.45 -8.38 7.55
N ALA A 183 13.67 -7.35 7.21
CA ALA A 183 13.78 -6.65 5.94
C ALA A 183 14.94 -5.65 5.92
N GLU A 184 15.49 -5.47 4.73
CA GLU A 184 16.39 -4.37 4.38
C GLU A 184 15.56 -3.21 3.83
N VAL A 185 15.72 -2.03 4.42
CA VAL A 185 14.97 -0.83 4.07
C VAL A 185 15.86 0.10 3.25
N ARG A 186 15.35 0.55 2.11
CA ARG A 186 15.95 1.60 1.30
C ARG A 186 15.07 2.84 1.36
N LEU A 187 15.53 3.88 2.07
CA LEU A 187 14.92 5.20 2.04
C LEU A 187 15.32 5.91 0.75
N LEU A 188 14.38 6.58 0.10
CA LEU A 188 14.61 7.27 -1.17
C LEU A 188 13.93 8.64 -1.14
N VAL A 189 14.69 9.71 -1.35
CA VAL A 189 14.15 11.03 -1.71
C VAL A 189 14.53 11.32 -3.16
N VAL A 190 13.54 11.76 -3.97
CA VAL A 190 13.77 12.14 -5.36
C VAL A 190 13.61 13.65 -5.49
N VAL A 191 14.72 14.33 -5.75
CA VAL A 191 14.76 15.76 -6.05
C VAL A 191 14.57 15.95 -7.56
N PRO A 192 13.64 16.79 -8.01
CA PRO A 192 13.45 17.03 -9.43
C PRO A 192 14.73 17.58 -10.10
N THR A 193 14.86 17.35 -11.40
CA THR A 193 15.78 18.11 -12.24
C THR A 193 15.05 19.33 -12.80
N ARG A 194 15.78 20.27 -13.39
CA ARG A 194 15.17 21.42 -14.06
C ARG A 194 14.10 20.99 -15.11
N ASP A 195 14.32 19.87 -15.77
CA ASP A 195 13.45 19.38 -16.82
C ASP A 195 12.26 18.55 -16.30
N THR A 196 12.34 18.08 -15.04
CA THR A 196 11.29 17.29 -14.39
C THR A 196 10.52 18.06 -13.31
N VAL A 197 10.90 19.31 -13.05
CA VAL A 197 10.11 20.22 -12.19
C VAL A 197 8.72 20.43 -12.80
N ALA A 198 7.68 20.31 -12.01
CA ALA A 198 6.28 20.39 -12.45
C ALA A 198 5.54 21.61 -11.87
N GLY A 199 4.36 21.88 -12.39
CA GLY A 199 3.50 22.97 -11.91
C GLY A 199 4.10 24.35 -12.11
N ASP A 200 3.80 25.26 -11.19
CA ASP A 200 4.25 26.68 -11.26
C ASP A 200 5.78 26.81 -11.23
N GLN A 201 6.47 25.86 -10.59
CA GLN A 201 7.93 25.85 -10.54
C GLN A 201 8.56 25.60 -11.93
N ALA A 202 7.87 24.93 -12.85
CA ALA A 202 8.37 24.72 -14.21
C ALA A 202 8.51 26.03 -15.00
N ALA A 203 7.60 26.99 -14.79
CA ALA A 203 7.69 28.31 -15.40
C ALA A 203 8.88 29.09 -14.81
N ILE A 204 9.06 29.08 -13.51
CA ILE A 204 10.19 29.71 -12.82
C ILE A 204 11.53 29.12 -13.30
N ALA A 205 11.60 27.79 -13.43
CA ALA A 205 12.81 27.10 -13.89
C ALA A 205 13.25 27.51 -15.29
N ARG A 206 12.30 27.86 -16.16
CA ARG A 206 12.59 28.38 -17.52
C ARG A 206 13.07 29.84 -17.50
N LEU A 207 12.46 30.67 -16.65
CA LEU A 207 12.76 32.10 -16.56
C LEU A 207 14.06 32.37 -15.78
N MET A 208 14.34 31.57 -14.76
CA MET A 208 15.46 31.78 -13.83
C MET A 208 16.30 30.47 -13.64
N PRO A 209 16.95 29.96 -14.69
CA PRO A 209 17.63 28.66 -14.64
C PRO A 209 18.77 28.60 -13.63
N GLY A 210 19.48 29.70 -13.41
CA GLY A 210 20.55 29.78 -12.40
C GLY A 210 20.03 29.68 -10.97
N ALA A 211 18.98 30.42 -10.64
CA ALA A 211 18.35 30.38 -9.31
C ALA A 211 17.72 28.99 -9.05
N THR A 212 17.07 28.41 -10.05
CA THR A 212 16.50 27.07 -9.96
C THR A 212 17.57 26.02 -9.68
N ARG A 213 18.74 26.08 -10.33
CA ARG A 213 19.85 25.18 -10.08
C ARG A 213 20.31 25.25 -8.63
N VAL A 214 20.51 26.44 -8.09
CA VAL A 214 20.93 26.63 -6.69
C VAL A 214 19.85 26.11 -5.73
N ALA A 215 18.58 26.40 -5.98
CA ALA A 215 17.48 25.91 -5.15
C ALA A 215 17.42 24.37 -5.12
N LEU A 216 17.57 23.70 -6.26
CA LEU A 216 17.57 22.24 -6.33
C LEU A 216 18.83 21.62 -5.69
N GLU A 217 19.99 22.30 -5.73
CA GLU A 217 21.19 21.87 -4.99
C GLU A 217 20.99 21.97 -3.47
N MET A 218 20.36 23.04 -3.00
CA MET A 218 19.99 23.19 -1.58
C MET A 218 18.95 22.15 -1.14
N GLU A 219 17.95 21.87 -1.98
CA GLU A 219 16.96 20.82 -1.71
C GLU A 219 17.59 19.44 -1.60
N GLU A 220 18.55 19.12 -2.48
CA GLU A 220 19.29 17.86 -2.44
C GLU A 220 20.12 17.72 -1.16
N GLU A 221 20.79 18.79 -0.71
CA GLU A 221 21.56 18.76 0.53
C GLU A 221 20.64 18.61 1.76
N ALA A 222 19.54 19.37 1.80
CA ALA A 222 18.54 19.21 2.86
C ALA A 222 17.94 17.79 2.89
N ALA A 223 17.73 17.18 1.74
CA ALA A 223 17.26 15.80 1.63
C ALA A 223 18.30 14.79 2.18
N ARG A 224 19.60 15.00 1.92
CA ARG A 224 20.66 14.15 2.48
C ARG A 224 20.72 14.24 4.00
N GLU A 225 20.71 15.45 4.56
CA GLU A 225 20.69 15.65 6.01
C GLU A 225 19.45 15.02 6.66
N TYR A 226 18.30 15.20 6.02
CA TYR A 226 17.04 14.62 6.48
C TYR A 226 17.11 13.09 6.50
N LEU A 227 17.55 12.47 5.41
CA LEU A 227 17.67 11.01 5.30
C LEU A 227 18.69 10.44 6.28
N ALA A 228 19.84 11.11 6.47
CA ALA A 228 20.86 10.66 7.41
C ALA A 228 20.33 10.59 8.85
N ARG A 229 19.48 11.57 9.25
CA ARG A 229 18.82 11.57 10.55
C ARG A 229 17.88 10.38 10.71
N ILE A 230 16.98 10.14 9.72
CA ILE A 230 16.02 9.02 9.76
C ILE A 230 16.75 7.67 9.74
N GLU A 231 17.77 7.53 8.90
CA GLU A 231 18.62 6.34 8.84
C GLU A 231 19.26 6.04 10.20
N GLY A 232 19.80 7.08 10.86
CA GLY A 232 20.34 6.98 12.21
C GLY A 232 19.30 6.54 13.24
N ASP A 233 18.11 7.11 13.21
CA ASP A 233 17.04 6.78 14.15
C ASP A 233 16.47 5.35 13.95
N LEU A 234 16.29 4.93 12.72
CA LEU A 234 15.86 3.57 12.41
C LEU A 234 16.94 2.53 12.75
N SER A 235 18.21 2.84 12.51
CA SER A 235 19.34 1.97 12.87
C SER A 235 19.43 1.75 14.38
N LYS A 236 19.22 2.79 15.21
CA LYS A 236 19.19 2.67 16.68
C LYS A 236 18.14 1.69 17.19
N VAL A 237 17.03 1.56 16.48
CA VAL A 237 15.97 0.59 16.82
C VAL A 237 16.12 -0.77 16.12
N GLY A 238 17.28 -1.01 15.49
CA GLY A 238 17.65 -2.30 14.91
C GLY A 238 17.05 -2.60 13.54
N VAL A 239 16.63 -1.59 12.79
CA VAL A 239 16.22 -1.73 11.39
C VAL A 239 17.46 -1.68 10.49
N LYS A 240 17.61 -2.63 9.59
CA LYS A 240 18.63 -2.59 8.53
C LYS A 240 18.21 -1.57 7.48
N VAL A 241 18.79 -0.40 7.50
CA VAL A 241 18.38 0.71 6.65
C VAL A 241 19.56 1.32 5.93
N THR A 242 19.33 1.78 4.71
CA THR A 242 20.25 2.61 3.94
C THR A 242 19.43 3.68 3.24
N ALA A 243 20.05 4.82 2.93
CA ALA A 243 19.37 5.97 2.36
C ALA A 243 20.05 6.45 1.07
N GLU A 244 19.26 6.96 0.14
CA GLU A 244 19.77 7.58 -1.09
C GLU A 244 18.92 8.76 -1.53
N VAL A 245 19.58 9.79 -2.07
CA VAL A 245 18.94 10.87 -2.81
C VAL A 245 19.18 10.66 -4.29
N ARG A 246 18.15 10.81 -5.10
CA ARG A 246 18.23 10.71 -6.56
C ARG A 246 17.67 11.97 -7.21
N ARG A 247 18.11 12.26 -8.43
CA ARG A 247 17.54 13.32 -9.25
C ARG A 247 16.71 12.73 -10.39
N GLY A 248 15.54 13.33 -10.67
CA GLY A 248 14.70 12.89 -11.79
C GLY A 248 13.21 13.12 -11.58
N ASP A 249 12.39 12.47 -12.43
CA ASP A 249 10.94 12.36 -12.20
C ASP A 249 10.69 11.40 -11.03
N PRO A 250 9.97 11.83 -10.00
CA PRO A 250 9.74 10.98 -8.80
C PRO A 250 9.17 9.61 -9.12
N VAL A 251 8.17 9.52 -10.00
CA VAL A 251 7.52 8.25 -10.32
C VAL A 251 8.45 7.34 -11.12
N ALA A 252 9.11 7.88 -12.15
CA ALA A 252 10.04 7.10 -12.96
C ALA A 252 11.21 6.58 -12.13
N THR A 253 11.74 7.41 -11.24
CA THR A 253 12.86 7.04 -10.37
C THR A 253 12.46 5.96 -9.36
N VAL A 254 11.27 6.07 -8.73
CA VAL A 254 10.78 5.03 -7.80
C VAL A 254 10.57 3.69 -8.52
N VAL A 255 9.98 3.71 -9.73
CA VAL A 255 9.79 2.50 -10.55
C VAL A 255 11.13 1.87 -10.92
N GLU A 256 12.08 2.65 -11.40
CA GLU A 256 13.44 2.18 -11.73
C GLU A 256 14.12 1.57 -10.51
N ARG A 257 14.08 2.29 -9.38
CA ARG A 257 14.74 1.82 -8.16
C ARG A 257 14.10 0.58 -7.57
N SER A 258 12.76 0.47 -7.64
CA SER A 258 12.06 -0.74 -7.19
C SER A 258 12.52 -1.99 -7.95
N GLY A 259 12.73 -1.86 -9.26
CA GLY A 259 13.29 -2.93 -10.10
C GLY A 259 14.76 -3.23 -9.80
N THR A 260 15.60 -2.19 -9.79
CA THR A 260 17.07 -2.34 -9.58
C THR A 260 17.40 -2.94 -8.21
N LEU A 261 16.66 -2.58 -7.18
CA LEU A 261 16.82 -3.10 -5.81
C LEU A 261 16.10 -4.46 -5.63
N ALA A 262 15.38 -4.91 -6.64
CA ALA A 262 14.45 -6.03 -6.55
C ALA A 262 13.58 -5.92 -5.30
N ALA A 263 13.04 -4.70 -5.05
CA ALA A 263 12.15 -4.47 -3.91
C ALA A 263 10.91 -5.34 -4.05
N ASP A 264 10.49 -5.95 -2.97
CA ASP A 264 9.28 -6.77 -2.91
C ASP A 264 8.14 -6.10 -2.12
N LEU A 265 8.42 -4.94 -1.53
CA LEU A 265 7.43 -4.07 -0.89
C LEU A 265 7.81 -2.60 -1.08
N ILE A 266 6.83 -1.78 -1.47
CA ILE A 266 6.97 -0.32 -1.44
C ILE A 266 6.10 0.19 -0.28
N VAL A 267 6.65 1.08 0.55
CA VAL A 267 5.95 1.67 1.70
C VAL A 267 6.00 3.18 1.60
N MET A 268 4.84 3.85 1.62
CA MET A 268 4.79 5.31 1.54
C MET A 268 3.60 5.89 2.32
N SER A 269 3.68 7.19 2.63
CA SER A 269 2.57 7.93 3.21
C SER A 269 1.63 8.49 2.14
N THR A 270 0.38 8.71 2.52
CA THR A 270 -0.59 9.47 1.73
C THR A 270 -0.82 10.82 2.40
N HIS A 271 -0.74 11.92 1.64
CA HIS A 271 -0.93 13.26 2.18
C HIS A 271 -2.42 13.58 2.39
N ALA A 272 -2.78 14.09 3.57
CA ALA A 272 -4.15 14.44 3.90
C ALA A 272 -4.58 15.81 3.31
N LYS A 273 -3.64 16.77 3.15
CA LYS A 273 -3.96 18.18 2.81
C LYS A 273 -4.45 18.46 1.39
N ALA A 274 -4.19 17.57 0.44
CA ALA A 274 -4.69 17.75 -0.93
C ALA A 274 -5.98 16.96 -1.18
N GLY A 275 -6.49 16.27 -0.17
CA GLY A 275 -7.54 15.27 -0.32
C GLY A 275 -7.03 14.06 -1.10
N LEU A 276 -7.53 12.87 -0.79
CA LEU A 276 -7.20 11.67 -1.57
C LEU A 276 -7.57 11.82 -3.05
N ASP A 277 -8.48 12.74 -3.38
CA ASP A 277 -8.82 13.07 -4.77
C ASP A 277 -7.64 13.72 -5.51
N ALA A 278 -6.84 14.56 -4.85
CA ALA A 278 -5.63 15.11 -5.45
C ALA A 278 -4.47 14.09 -5.49
N PHE A 279 -4.39 13.17 -4.52
CA PHE A 279 -3.47 12.03 -4.57
C PHE A 279 -3.78 11.14 -5.78
N TRP A 280 -5.06 10.97 -6.15
CA TRP A 280 -5.49 10.09 -7.23
C TRP A 280 -5.69 10.79 -8.58
N SER A 281 -6.02 12.08 -8.61
CA SER A 281 -6.32 12.82 -9.84
C SER A 281 -5.11 13.36 -10.62
N GLY A 282 -3.90 12.97 -10.26
CA GLY A 282 -2.67 13.42 -10.92
C GLY A 282 -1.42 13.30 -10.09
N SER A 283 -1.54 12.72 -8.88
CA SER A 283 -0.46 12.61 -7.92
C SER A 283 0.50 11.45 -8.21
N ILE A 284 1.62 11.49 -7.53
CA ILE A 284 2.68 10.48 -7.56
C ILE A 284 2.12 9.09 -7.27
N GLY A 285 1.17 8.95 -6.33
CA GLY A 285 0.63 7.65 -5.92
C GLY A 285 -0.15 6.91 -7.00
N ALA A 286 -1.07 7.57 -7.70
CA ALA A 286 -1.84 6.93 -8.78
C ALA A 286 -0.95 6.55 -9.97
N ARG A 287 -0.03 7.47 -10.35
CA ARG A 287 0.97 7.23 -11.40
C ARG A 287 1.92 6.09 -11.02
N LEU A 288 2.27 5.97 -9.75
CA LEU A 288 3.12 4.89 -9.25
C LEU A 288 2.38 3.55 -9.33
N LEU A 289 1.15 3.47 -8.77
CA LEU A 289 0.33 2.24 -8.78
C LEU A 289 0.09 1.69 -10.18
N SER A 290 -0.04 2.54 -11.20
CA SER A 290 -0.20 2.08 -12.57
C SER A 290 1.06 1.41 -13.14
N ARG A 291 2.24 1.70 -12.59
CA ARG A 291 3.55 1.29 -13.12
C ARG A 291 4.28 0.23 -12.31
N ILE A 292 4.00 0.13 -11.01
CA ILE A 292 4.61 -0.89 -10.15
C ILE A 292 3.85 -2.21 -10.21
N HIS A 293 4.58 -3.29 -9.90
CA HIS A 293 4.02 -4.64 -9.75
C HIS A 293 4.13 -5.13 -8.31
N GLN A 294 4.97 -4.49 -7.52
CA GLN A 294 5.19 -4.81 -6.12
C GLN A 294 3.97 -4.43 -5.27
N PRO A 295 3.67 -5.17 -4.21
CA PRO A 295 2.76 -4.73 -3.16
C PRO A 295 3.12 -3.33 -2.67
N LEU A 296 2.09 -2.50 -2.47
CA LEU A 296 2.22 -1.12 -2.02
C LEU A 296 1.49 -0.93 -0.70
N LEU A 297 2.23 -0.65 0.36
CA LEU A 297 1.66 -0.29 1.64
C LEU A 297 1.53 1.23 1.75
N LEU A 298 0.32 1.67 2.00
CA LEU A 298 -0.02 3.07 2.18
C LEU A 298 -0.43 3.35 3.62
N SER A 299 0.24 4.31 4.25
CA SER A 299 -0.10 4.81 5.58
C SER A 299 -0.61 6.23 5.48
N LYS A 300 -1.71 6.53 6.17
CA LYS A 300 -2.30 7.87 6.16
C LYS A 300 -1.53 8.78 7.10
N ALA A 301 -1.04 9.92 6.59
CA ALA A 301 -0.46 10.95 7.44
C ALA A 301 -1.55 11.44 8.42
N ARG A 302 -1.23 11.47 9.72
CA ARG A 302 -2.10 12.07 10.74
C ARG A 302 -1.99 13.59 10.62
N GLU A 303 -3.12 14.27 10.64
CA GLU A 303 -3.18 15.72 10.74
C GLU A 303 -2.64 16.24 12.07
#